data_a38fa867e743ae0a7ab2817dc48f1587
#
_entry.id   a38fa867e743ae0a7ab2817dc48f1587
#
_cell.length_a   1.000
_cell.length_b   1.000
_cell.length_c   1.000
_cell.angle_alpha   90.00
_cell.angle_beta   90.00
_cell.angle_gamma   90.00
#
_symmetry.space_group_name_H-M   'P 1'
#
loop_
_entity.id
_entity.type
_entity.pdbx_description
1 polymer ?
#
loop_
_entity_poly.entity_id
_entity_poly.type
_entity_poly.pdbx_seq_one_letter_code
_entity_poly.pdbx_strand_id
1 'polypeptide(L)'
;GIDGDFTLNNVPKGSTLVISFVGYETMEVKWTGTPLNIILKDDTQMLDEVVVVGYGTQKKVNVTGAVSMVDSKVLESRPVQNVAQALQGQIPGLNMSVGNSGGALDASLNINIRGAGTIGDGSSGNPLILIDGIEGDMNTVNPNDIANVSVLKDAASSSIYGARAAFGVILITTKNGISGKTRVNYSGNLRFSDAIQKPNMTNSWDFATYFNEAQRNAYGTVIFDEDDMNRIKTYMSGGYTDPTKPEYYGTVAGSNGRWQNYGGAFANTNWFDEFYESWVPSQEHNLSINGGNEKITYLLSGSFLDQKGLLRHGSDKFQRYTLNGKISVKLADWVTMNYNNKWTRENYDRPTYMTGLFFHNIARRWPTCPVVDPNGHWSADMEIIQMEEGGKQTSEKNWITNQIQFVFEPIKDWHINVEGSLRQYNEKY
;
A
#
# COMPACT_ATOMS: atom_id res chain seq x y z
N GLY A 1 35.49 10.26 -21.74
CA GLY A 1 34.81 10.71 -22.97
C GLY A 1 34.05 9.57 -23.62
N ILE A 2 33.32 9.83 -24.68
CA ILE A 2 32.53 8.82 -25.43
C ILE A 2 33.43 7.71 -25.99
N ASP A 3 34.72 8.05 -26.25
CA ASP A 3 35.73 7.13 -26.78
C ASP A 3 36.52 6.39 -25.69
N GLY A 4 36.09 6.49 -24.42
CA GLY A 4 36.75 5.84 -23.30
C GLY A 4 37.96 6.59 -22.73
N ASP A 5 38.31 7.75 -23.28
CA ASP A 5 39.45 8.55 -22.82
C ASP A 5 39.15 9.18 -21.45
N PHE A 6 40.13 9.12 -20.55
CA PHE A 6 40.10 9.81 -19.27
C PHE A 6 41.42 10.49 -18.96
N THR A 7 41.36 11.57 -18.21
CA THR A 7 42.56 12.30 -17.75
C THR A 7 42.41 12.58 -16.25
N LEU A 8 43.41 12.18 -15.48
CA LEU A 8 43.51 12.49 -14.05
C LEU A 8 44.74 13.39 -13.86
N ASN A 9 44.53 14.57 -13.28
CA ASN A 9 45.59 15.53 -13.00
C ASN A 9 46.13 15.36 -11.57
N ASN A 10 47.41 15.59 -11.35
CA ASN A 10 48.07 15.61 -10.04
C ASN A 10 48.03 14.29 -9.26
N VAL A 11 48.02 13.14 -9.92
CA VAL A 11 48.05 11.84 -9.25
C VAL A 11 49.52 11.49 -8.91
N PRO A 12 49.86 11.20 -7.63
CA PRO A 12 51.22 10.78 -7.27
C PRO A 12 51.56 9.42 -7.90
N LYS A 13 52.81 9.25 -8.33
CA LYS A 13 53.30 7.95 -8.81
C LYS A 13 53.24 6.91 -7.70
N GLY A 14 52.65 5.76 -7.99
CA GLY A 14 52.42 4.68 -7.02
C GLY A 14 51.02 4.66 -6.40
N SER A 15 50.15 5.62 -6.75
CA SER A 15 48.74 5.60 -6.33
C SER A 15 47.97 4.43 -6.95
N THR A 16 47.04 3.85 -6.20
CA THR A 16 46.10 2.86 -6.73
C THR A 16 44.87 3.58 -7.30
N LEU A 17 44.63 3.37 -8.57
CA LEU A 17 43.44 3.87 -9.27
C LEU A 17 42.37 2.80 -9.21
N VAL A 18 41.20 3.18 -8.77
CA VAL A 18 39.98 2.31 -8.75
C VAL A 18 39.10 2.74 -9.92
N ILE A 19 38.95 1.85 -10.89
CA ILE A 19 38.14 2.07 -12.08
C ILE A 19 36.88 1.23 -11.99
N SER A 20 35.73 1.88 -12.06
CA SER A 20 34.42 1.22 -12.06
C SER A 20 33.54 1.79 -13.15
N PHE A 21 32.82 0.93 -13.85
CA PHE A 21 31.82 1.31 -14.84
C PHE A 21 30.62 0.34 -14.72
N VAL A 22 29.43 0.82 -14.98
CA VAL A 22 28.21 0.01 -14.89
C VAL A 22 28.29 -1.16 -15.89
N GLY A 23 28.16 -2.40 -15.38
CA GLY A 23 28.25 -3.62 -16.17
C GLY A 23 29.66 -4.20 -16.31
N TYR A 24 30.66 -3.64 -15.60
CA TYR A 24 32.05 -4.11 -15.62
C TYR A 24 32.55 -4.37 -14.18
N GLU A 25 33.48 -5.34 -14.05
CA GLU A 25 34.15 -5.59 -12.77
C GLU A 25 35.00 -4.38 -12.37
N THR A 26 34.91 -3.96 -11.12
CA THR A 26 35.76 -2.90 -10.57
C THR A 26 37.21 -3.36 -10.57
N MET A 27 38.08 -2.62 -11.24
CA MET A 27 39.50 -2.95 -11.33
C MET A 27 40.33 -1.95 -10.54
N GLU A 28 41.29 -2.45 -9.78
CA GLU A 28 42.32 -1.65 -9.10
C GLU A 28 43.65 -1.75 -9.86
N VAL A 29 44.19 -0.60 -10.30
CA VAL A 29 45.46 -0.54 -11.03
C VAL A 29 46.41 0.41 -10.33
N LYS A 30 47.62 -0.08 -10.01
CA LYS A 30 48.68 0.77 -9.45
C LYS A 30 49.35 1.57 -10.55
N TRP A 31 49.25 2.90 -10.49
CA TRP A 31 49.81 3.77 -11.51
C TRP A 31 51.33 3.90 -11.39
N THR A 32 52.05 3.62 -12.47
CA THR A 32 53.51 3.62 -12.52
C THR A 32 54.10 4.87 -13.13
N GLY A 33 53.27 5.82 -13.55
CA GLY A 33 53.73 7.08 -14.19
C GLY A 33 53.66 7.09 -15.71
N THR A 34 53.08 6.06 -16.32
CA THR A 34 52.86 5.96 -17.78
C THR A 34 51.36 5.98 -18.11
N PRO A 35 50.98 6.37 -19.33
CA PRO A 35 49.60 6.23 -19.77
C PRO A 35 49.12 4.80 -19.60
N LEU A 36 47.87 4.66 -19.11
CA LEU A 36 47.24 3.38 -18.88
C LEU A 36 46.25 3.07 -20.01
N ASN A 37 46.31 1.87 -20.54
CA ASN A 37 45.25 1.30 -21.36
C ASN A 37 44.58 0.19 -20.53
N ILE A 38 43.33 0.44 -20.12
CA ILE A 38 42.63 -0.41 -19.20
C ILE A 38 41.48 -1.06 -19.95
N ILE A 39 41.49 -2.40 -19.98
CA ILE A 39 40.38 -3.19 -20.53
C ILE A 39 39.59 -3.69 -19.34
N LEU A 40 38.40 -3.13 -19.12
CA LEU A 40 37.48 -3.63 -18.12
C LEU A 40 36.93 -4.97 -18.59
N LYS A 41 36.86 -5.93 -17.67
CA LYS A 41 36.14 -7.19 -17.91
C LYS A 41 34.70 -6.95 -17.68
N ASP A 42 33.85 -7.48 -18.56
CA ASP A 42 32.42 -7.50 -18.33
C ASP A 42 32.17 -8.14 -16.96
N ASP A 43 31.39 -7.45 -16.12
CA ASP A 43 30.86 -8.06 -14.91
C ASP A 43 29.87 -9.14 -15.35
N THR A 44 30.41 -10.31 -15.67
CA THR A 44 29.63 -11.51 -16.02
C THR A 44 28.96 -12.15 -14.80
N GLN A 45 28.99 -11.52 -13.64
CA GLN A 45 27.89 -11.63 -12.71
C GLN A 45 26.68 -10.90 -13.33
N MET A 46 26.25 -11.31 -14.52
CA MET A 46 24.83 -11.41 -14.78
C MET A 46 24.31 -12.16 -13.55
N LEU A 47 23.65 -11.44 -12.66
CA LEU A 47 22.76 -12.06 -11.70
C LEU A 47 21.92 -12.96 -12.59
N ASP A 48 22.28 -14.25 -12.64
CA ASP A 48 21.43 -15.26 -13.28
C ASP A 48 20.08 -15.00 -12.64
N GLU A 49 19.13 -14.41 -13.38
CA GLU A 49 17.80 -14.12 -12.86
C GLU A 49 17.22 -15.47 -12.44
N VAL A 50 17.42 -15.77 -11.17
CA VAL A 50 16.98 -17.01 -10.56
C VAL A 50 15.54 -16.80 -10.15
N VAL A 51 14.66 -17.54 -10.80
CA VAL A 51 13.22 -17.56 -10.46
C VAL A 51 13.00 -18.63 -9.42
N VAL A 52 12.37 -18.28 -8.33
CA VAL A 52 11.85 -19.29 -7.40
C VAL A 52 10.68 -19.97 -8.07
N VAL A 53 10.82 -21.24 -8.37
CA VAL A 53 9.78 -22.10 -8.96
C VAL A 53 9.60 -23.30 -8.04
N GLY A 54 8.47 -23.33 -7.37
CA GLY A 54 8.20 -24.42 -6.45
C GLY A 54 9.03 -24.36 -5.16
N TYR A 55 9.61 -25.50 -4.84
CA TYR A 55 10.50 -25.64 -3.69
C TYR A 55 11.99 -25.44 -4.03
N GLY A 56 12.27 -24.93 -5.24
CA GLY A 56 13.62 -24.72 -5.73
C GLY A 56 13.79 -23.43 -6.52
N THR A 57 15.03 -23.12 -6.85
CA THR A 57 15.39 -21.99 -7.69
C THR A 57 15.81 -22.51 -9.07
N GLN A 58 15.28 -21.91 -10.13
CA GLN A 58 15.68 -22.20 -11.52
C GLN A 58 16.13 -20.92 -12.20
N LYS A 59 17.09 -21.03 -13.12
CA LYS A 59 17.42 -19.91 -14.00
C LYS A 59 16.20 -19.56 -14.85
N LYS A 60 15.87 -18.28 -14.96
CA LYS A 60 14.72 -17.78 -15.73
C LYS A 60 14.68 -18.35 -17.16
N VAL A 61 15.84 -18.53 -17.79
CA VAL A 61 16.00 -19.13 -19.14
C VAL A 61 15.49 -20.58 -19.21
N ASN A 62 15.46 -21.30 -18.07
CA ASN A 62 15.05 -22.70 -18.00
C ASN A 62 13.58 -22.87 -17.60
N VAL A 63 12.87 -21.78 -17.31
CA VAL A 63 11.46 -21.84 -16.92
C VAL A 63 10.60 -21.86 -18.17
N THR A 64 9.97 -23.00 -18.44
CA THR A 64 9.08 -23.22 -19.60
C THR A 64 7.66 -22.67 -19.39
N GLY A 65 7.28 -22.34 -18.17
CA GLY A 65 5.96 -21.81 -17.80
C GLY A 65 5.83 -20.30 -17.96
N ALA A 66 4.58 -19.80 -18.00
CA ALA A 66 4.30 -18.36 -18.04
C ALA A 66 4.55 -17.69 -16.67
N VAL A 67 5.81 -17.40 -16.40
CA VAL A 67 6.25 -16.73 -15.15
C VAL A 67 6.61 -15.29 -15.46
N SER A 68 6.09 -14.37 -14.64
CA SER A 68 6.52 -12.96 -14.64
C SER A 68 7.19 -12.64 -13.32
N MET A 69 8.27 -11.86 -13.37
CA MET A 69 9.03 -11.48 -12.19
C MET A 69 9.17 -9.96 -12.10
N VAL A 70 9.13 -9.45 -10.89
CA VAL A 70 9.43 -8.05 -10.53
C VAL A 70 10.54 -8.08 -9.49
N ASP A 71 11.61 -7.36 -9.74
CA ASP A 71 12.77 -7.27 -8.85
C ASP A 71 12.60 -6.18 -7.77
N SER A 72 13.52 -6.16 -6.79
CA SER A 72 13.51 -5.18 -5.70
C SER A 72 13.62 -3.74 -6.20
N LYS A 73 14.37 -3.47 -7.27
CA LYS A 73 14.59 -2.12 -7.76
C LYS A 73 13.30 -1.45 -8.24
N VAL A 74 12.43 -2.22 -8.90
CA VAL A 74 11.11 -1.74 -9.33
C VAL A 74 10.22 -1.45 -8.12
N LEU A 75 10.25 -2.31 -7.10
CA LEU A 75 9.46 -2.14 -5.89
C LEU A 75 9.93 -0.95 -5.04
N GLU A 76 11.24 -0.80 -4.87
CA GLU A 76 11.85 0.28 -4.09
C GLU A 76 11.69 1.66 -4.75
N SER A 77 11.61 1.71 -6.08
CA SER A 77 11.42 2.98 -6.82
C SER A 77 10.02 3.56 -6.67
N ARG A 78 9.06 2.79 -6.16
CA ARG A 78 7.66 3.19 -6.00
C ARG A 78 7.35 3.47 -4.53
N PRO A 79 7.03 4.71 -4.15
CA PRO A 79 6.73 5.08 -2.77
C PRO A 79 5.30 4.61 -2.37
N VAL A 80 5.07 3.31 -2.38
CA VAL A 80 3.79 2.67 -2.06
C VAL A 80 3.79 2.09 -0.65
N GLN A 81 2.61 1.91 -0.08
CA GLN A 81 2.43 1.49 1.31
C GLN A 81 2.39 -0.02 1.49
N ASN A 82 2.00 -0.74 0.44
CA ASN A 82 1.92 -2.20 0.46
C ASN A 82 2.38 -2.82 -0.86
N VAL A 83 2.68 -4.11 -0.80
CA VAL A 83 3.20 -4.87 -1.94
C VAL A 83 2.20 -4.94 -3.10
N ALA A 84 0.92 -5.05 -2.80
CA ALA A 84 -0.11 -5.11 -3.83
C ALA A 84 -0.13 -3.85 -4.69
N GLN A 85 -0.06 -2.67 -4.06
CA GLN A 85 0.06 -1.40 -4.78
C GLN A 85 1.37 -1.31 -5.59
N ALA A 86 2.47 -1.87 -5.06
CA ALA A 86 3.75 -1.91 -5.77
C ALA A 86 3.66 -2.74 -7.06
N LEU A 87 2.91 -3.83 -7.05
CA LEU A 87 2.76 -4.74 -8.18
C LEU A 87 1.74 -4.28 -9.22
N GLN A 88 0.85 -3.36 -8.85
CA GLN A 88 -0.20 -2.89 -9.76
C GLN A 88 0.37 -2.29 -11.05
N GLY A 89 -0.05 -2.83 -12.20
CA GLY A 89 0.41 -2.40 -13.51
C GLY A 89 1.83 -2.86 -13.89
N GLN A 90 2.55 -3.62 -13.03
CA GLN A 90 3.89 -4.12 -13.32
C GLN A 90 3.89 -5.49 -13.98
N ILE A 91 2.86 -6.26 -13.78
CA ILE A 91 2.78 -7.64 -14.23
C ILE A 91 1.59 -7.79 -15.19
N PRO A 92 1.82 -8.07 -16.48
CA PRO A 92 0.74 -8.30 -17.43
C PRO A 92 -0.18 -9.46 -17.00
N GLY A 93 -1.50 -9.19 -16.97
CA GLY A 93 -2.51 -10.18 -16.56
C GLY A 93 -2.69 -10.36 -15.05
N LEU A 94 -1.97 -9.60 -14.22
CA LEU A 94 -2.26 -9.46 -12.78
C LEU A 94 -3.16 -8.24 -12.62
N ASN A 95 -4.41 -8.48 -12.21
CA ASN A 95 -5.39 -7.42 -11.96
C ASN A 95 -5.60 -7.28 -10.47
N MET A 96 -5.62 -6.04 -10.02
CA MET A 96 -5.88 -5.67 -8.63
C MET A 96 -6.94 -4.60 -8.60
N SER A 97 -7.99 -4.81 -7.83
CA SER A 97 -9.07 -3.85 -7.64
C SER A 97 -9.36 -3.64 -6.15
N VAL A 98 -9.65 -2.41 -5.80
CA VAL A 98 -10.14 -2.10 -4.45
C VAL A 98 -11.57 -2.61 -4.34
N GLY A 99 -11.87 -3.37 -3.30
CA GLY A 99 -13.23 -3.80 -2.99
C GLY A 99 -14.10 -2.62 -2.54
N ASN A 100 -15.37 -2.90 -2.25
CA ASN A 100 -16.35 -1.91 -1.78
C ASN A 100 -16.11 -1.44 -0.32
N SER A 101 -14.86 -1.44 0.12
CA SER A 101 -14.47 -1.10 1.50
C SER A 101 -14.42 0.40 1.80
N GLY A 102 -14.92 1.22 0.86
CA GLY A 102 -15.06 2.67 1.07
C GLY A 102 -13.75 3.44 1.29
N GLY A 103 -12.60 2.90 0.89
CA GLY A 103 -11.30 3.52 1.10
C GLY A 103 -10.70 3.27 2.49
N ALA A 104 -11.20 2.28 3.23
CA ALA A 104 -10.59 1.86 4.50
C ALA A 104 -9.10 1.54 4.33
N LEU A 105 -8.27 1.99 5.27
CA LEU A 105 -6.82 1.88 5.18
C LEU A 105 -6.31 0.44 5.27
N ASP A 106 -7.10 -0.48 5.86
CA ASP A 106 -6.83 -1.92 5.93
C ASP A 106 -7.54 -2.71 4.80
N ALA A 107 -8.09 -2.01 3.80
CA ALA A 107 -8.81 -2.65 2.71
C ALA A 107 -7.95 -3.67 1.98
N SER A 108 -8.43 -4.90 1.91
CA SER A 108 -7.84 -5.92 1.07
C SER A 108 -8.14 -5.64 -0.40
N LEU A 109 -7.15 -5.85 -1.26
CA LEU A 109 -7.33 -5.80 -2.70
C LEU A 109 -7.85 -7.15 -3.20
N ASN A 110 -8.84 -7.11 -4.09
CA ASN A 110 -9.19 -8.28 -4.89
C ASN A 110 -8.12 -8.48 -5.93
N ILE A 111 -7.47 -9.65 -5.90
CA ILE A 111 -6.35 -9.98 -6.77
C ILE A 111 -6.79 -11.13 -7.68
N ASN A 112 -6.64 -10.96 -8.98
CA ASN A 112 -6.86 -12.05 -9.89
C ASN A 112 -5.80 -12.10 -10.99
N ILE A 113 -5.52 -13.30 -11.49
CA ILE A 113 -4.56 -13.56 -12.57
C ILE A 113 -5.34 -13.98 -13.80
N ARG A 114 -5.16 -13.23 -14.91
CA ARG A 114 -5.83 -13.48 -16.21
C ARG A 114 -7.38 -13.38 -16.18
N GLY A 115 -7.93 -12.60 -15.23
CA GLY A 115 -9.37 -12.37 -15.10
C GLY A 115 -10.03 -13.26 -14.04
N ALA A 116 -11.36 -13.13 -13.90
CA ALA A 116 -12.13 -13.90 -12.94
C ALA A 116 -12.08 -15.40 -13.29
N GLY A 117 -11.47 -16.18 -12.42
CA GLY A 117 -11.31 -17.63 -12.62
C GLY A 117 -12.52 -18.47 -12.18
N THR A 118 -13.53 -17.84 -11.55
CA THR A 118 -14.74 -18.50 -11.05
C THR A 118 -15.94 -17.57 -11.15
N ILE A 119 -17.12 -18.17 -11.38
CA ILE A 119 -18.43 -17.52 -11.33
C ILE A 119 -19.30 -18.07 -10.20
N GLY A 120 -18.77 -19.00 -9.39
CA GLY A 120 -19.51 -19.65 -8.31
C GLY A 120 -19.31 -18.97 -6.95
N ASP A 121 -20.33 -19.05 -6.10
CA ASP A 121 -20.34 -18.42 -4.77
C ASP A 121 -19.39 -19.09 -3.74
N GLY A 122 -18.74 -20.19 -4.09
CA GLY A 122 -17.91 -20.98 -3.17
C GLY A 122 -16.39 -20.70 -3.23
N SER A 123 -15.90 -19.79 -4.08
CA SER A 123 -14.49 -19.48 -4.24
C SER A 123 -14.25 -18.01 -4.49
N SER A 124 -13.25 -17.44 -3.80
CA SER A 124 -12.84 -16.04 -4.02
C SER A 124 -12.12 -15.79 -5.34
N GLY A 125 -11.67 -16.85 -6.04
CA GLY A 125 -10.86 -16.71 -7.25
C GLY A 125 -9.47 -16.09 -7.02
N ASN A 126 -9.04 -15.93 -5.77
CA ASN A 126 -7.76 -15.33 -5.42
C ASN A 126 -6.60 -16.29 -5.66
N PRO A 127 -5.44 -15.81 -6.12
CA PRO A 127 -4.23 -16.62 -6.25
C PRO A 127 -3.70 -17.02 -4.86
N LEU A 128 -2.96 -18.13 -4.81
CA LEU A 128 -2.19 -18.51 -3.63
C LEU A 128 -1.00 -17.57 -3.46
N ILE A 129 -0.85 -16.97 -2.29
CA ILE A 129 0.27 -16.08 -1.97
C ILE A 129 1.21 -16.79 -1.01
N LEU A 130 2.48 -16.91 -1.41
CA LEU A 130 3.54 -17.50 -0.60
C LEU A 130 4.64 -16.49 -0.32
N ILE A 131 4.99 -16.32 0.94
CA ILE A 131 6.06 -15.44 1.41
C ILE A 131 7.18 -16.33 1.96
N ASP A 132 8.32 -16.38 1.26
CA ASP A 132 9.43 -17.31 1.53
C ASP A 132 8.94 -18.78 1.68
N GLY A 133 8.00 -19.19 0.81
CA GLY A 133 7.44 -20.55 0.79
C GLY A 133 6.24 -20.78 1.73
N ILE A 134 5.93 -19.86 2.63
CA ILE A 134 4.82 -19.99 3.59
C ILE A 134 3.62 -19.15 3.11
N GLU A 135 2.42 -19.73 3.12
CA GLU A 135 1.19 -19.00 2.80
C GLU A 135 1.00 -17.79 3.73
N GLY A 136 0.71 -16.63 3.14
CA GLY A 136 0.60 -15.38 3.88
C GLY A 136 -0.17 -14.29 3.15
N ASP A 137 -0.35 -13.17 3.83
CA ASP A 137 -0.91 -11.95 3.25
C ASP A 137 0.22 -11.02 2.82
N MET A 138 0.24 -10.63 1.53
CA MET A 138 1.28 -9.75 1.00
C MET A 138 1.29 -8.36 1.64
N ASN A 139 0.17 -7.92 2.21
CA ASN A 139 0.10 -6.63 2.89
C ASN A 139 0.88 -6.61 4.20
N THR A 140 1.19 -7.79 4.77
CA THR A 140 2.00 -7.90 6.00
C THR A 140 3.50 -7.78 5.76
N VAL A 141 3.94 -7.73 4.50
CA VAL A 141 5.36 -7.62 4.13
C VAL A 141 5.71 -6.18 3.78
N ASN A 142 6.85 -5.72 4.31
CA ASN A 142 7.40 -4.44 3.89
C ASN A 142 7.97 -4.55 2.47
N PRO A 143 7.56 -3.70 1.51
CA PRO A 143 8.10 -3.70 0.16
C PRO A 143 9.63 -3.59 0.10
N ASN A 144 10.26 -2.87 1.05
CA ASN A 144 11.72 -2.73 1.13
C ASN A 144 12.46 -4.01 1.52
N ASP A 145 11.77 -4.99 2.13
CA ASP A 145 12.35 -6.28 2.48
C ASP A 145 12.28 -7.30 1.34
N ILE A 146 11.62 -6.99 0.23
CA ILE A 146 11.42 -7.91 -0.88
C ILE A 146 12.64 -7.92 -1.79
N ALA A 147 13.11 -9.12 -2.13
CA ALA A 147 14.14 -9.34 -3.15
C ALA A 147 13.51 -9.44 -4.54
N ASN A 148 12.45 -10.24 -4.67
CA ASN A 148 11.69 -10.38 -5.92
C ASN A 148 10.27 -10.89 -5.64
N VAL A 149 9.40 -10.68 -6.63
CA VAL A 149 8.06 -11.28 -6.68
C VAL A 149 7.92 -12.01 -8.01
N SER A 150 7.61 -13.30 -7.93
CA SER A 150 7.34 -14.15 -9.11
C SER A 150 5.86 -14.50 -9.15
N VAL A 151 5.24 -14.37 -10.33
CA VAL A 151 3.82 -14.72 -10.53
C VAL A 151 3.72 -15.86 -11.53
N LEU A 152 3.25 -17.00 -11.04
CA LEU A 152 3.00 -18.22 -11.84
C LEU A 152 1.57 -18.15 -12.37
N LYS A 153 1.43 -18.01 -13.68
CA LYS A 153 0.15 -17.69 -14.33
C LYS A 153 -0.54 -18.88 -14.98
N ASP A 154 0.14 -20.00 -15.08
CA ASP A 154 -0.39 -21.20 -15.73
C ASP A 154 -0.38 -22.41 -14.79
N ALA A 155 -1.20 -23.40 -15.14
CA ALA A 155 -1.34 -24.63 -14.37
C ALA A 155 -0.05 -25.46 -14.34
N ALA A 156 0.79 -25.38 -15.39
CA ALA A 156 2.03 -26.15 -15.46
C ALA A 156 3.05 -25.65 -14.41
N SER A 157 3.24 -24.33 -14.32
CA SER A 157 4.15 -23.72 -13.33
C SER A 157 3.61 -23.77 -11.89
N SER A 158 2.28 -23.80 -11.70
CA SER A 158 1.64 -23.81 -10.38
C SER A 158 1.28 -25.22 -9.87
N SER A 159 1.40 -26.27 -10.70
CA SER A 159 0.95 -27.65 -10.41
C SER A 159 1.51 -28.24 -9.12
N ILE A 160 2.75 -27.90 -8.75
CA ILE A 160 3.40 -28.38 -7.53
C ILE A 160 2.72 -27.94 -6.23
N TYR A 161 1.90 -26.88 -6.30
CA TYR A 161 1.12 -26.36 -5.15
C TYR A 161 -0.28 -26.96 -5.06
N GLY A 162 -0.63 -27.87 -6.00
CA GLY A 162 -1.89 -28.61 -6.01
C GLY A 162 -3.12 -27.71 -6.24
N ALA A 163 -4.28 -28.17 -5.75
CA ALA A 163 -5.57 -27.52 -5.96
C ALA A 163 -5.65 -26.07 -5.44
N ARG A 164 -4.86 -25.72 -4.44
CA ARG A 164 -4.82 -24.34 -3.88
C ARG A 164 -4.28 -23.32 -4.88
N ALA A 165 -3.54 -23.75 -5.89
CA ALA A 165 -2.94 -22.89 -6.90
C ALA A 165 -3.77 -22.82 -8.21
N ALA A 166 -5.03 -23.22 -8.17
CA ALA A 166 -5.91 -23.24 -9.35
C ALA A 166 -6.04 -21.86 -10.03
N PHE A 167 -5.95 -20.77 -9.24
CA PHE A 167 -6.05 -19.39 -9.73
C PHE A 167 -4.68 -18.71 -9.88
N GLY A 168 -3.59 -19.50 -9.90
CA GLY A 168 -2.22 -19.03 -9.98
C GLY A 168 -1.56 -18.86 -8.61
N VAL A 169 -0.26 -18.52 -8.63
CA VAL A 169 0.55 -18.36 -7.41
C VAL A 169 1.37 -17.08 -7.49
N ILE A 170 1.42 -16.35 -6.39
CA ILE A 170 2.31 -15.20 -6.18
C ILE A 170 3.36 -15.61 -5.16
N LEU A 171 4.61 -15.67 -5.60
CA LEU A 171 5.76 -16.01 -4.77
C LEU A 171 6.50 -14.73 -4.40
N ILE A 172 6.53 -14.38 -3.13
CA ILE A 172 7.27 -13.25 -2.59
C ILE A 172 8.51 -13.81 -1.89
N THR A 173 9.68 -13.45 -2.41
CA THR A 173 10.96 -13.78 -1.79
C THR A 173 11.52 -12.55 -1.11
N THR A 174 11.79 -12.63 0.19
CA THR A 174 12.39 -11.52 0.93
C THR A 174 13.92 -11.59 0.87
N LYS A 175 14.58 -10.45 1.05
CA LYS A 175 16.04 -10.31 1.03
C LYS A 175 16.70 -11.23 2.05
N ASN A 176 17.91 -11.68 1.76
CA ASN A 176 18.75 -12.47 2.65
C ASN A 176 19.97 -11.65 3.10
N GLY A 177 20.64 -12.13 4.14
CA GLY A 177 21.96 -11.66 4.52
C GLY A 177 22.98 -11.93 3.43
N ILE A 178 23.95 -11.06 3.28
CA ILE A 178 25.03 -11.19 2.30
C ILE A 178 26.38 -11.26 3.02
N SER A 179 27.32 -12.04 2.49
CA SER A 179 28.69 -12.05 2.99
C SER A 179 29.36 -10.69 2.74
N GLY A 180 30.13 -10.22 3.70
CA GLY A 180 30.86 -8.96 3.62
C GLY A 180 30.73 -8.13 4.89
N LYS A 181 31.26 -6.90 4.85
CA LYS A 181 31.15 -5.94 5.95
C LYS A 181 29.71 -5.63 6.27
N THR A 182 29.40 -5.50 7.55
CA THR A 182 28.07 -5.05 8.01
C THR A 182 27.70 -3.73 7.36
N ARG A 183 26.51 -3.70 6.76
CA ARG A 183 25.92 -2.50 6.15
C ARG A 183 24.65 -2.16 6.89
N VAL A 184 24.47 -0.88 7.18
CA VAL A 184 23.26 -0.32 7.79
C VAL A 184 22.62 0.57 6.76
N ASN A 185 21.35 0.32 6.45
CA ASN A 185 20.58 1.13 5.52
C ASN A 185 19.35 1.69 6.26
N TYR A 186 19.11 2.96 6.09
CA TYR A 186 17.91 3.63 6.55
C TYR A 186 17.23 4.31 5.36
N SER A 187 15.92 4.15 5.27
CA SER A 187 15.09 4.93 4.36
C SER A 187 13.88 5.49 5.08
N GLY A 188 13.55 6.74 4.83
CA GLY A 188 12.37 7.41 5.36
C GLY A 188 11.58 8.03 4.22
N ASN A 189 10.26 7.85 4.25
CA ASN A 189 9.34 8.41 3.27
C ASN A 189 8.28 9.25 3.98
N LEU A 190 8.11 10.47 3.54
CA LEU A 190 6.97 11.31 3.86
C LEU A 190 6.10 11.43 2.62
N ARG A 191 4.83 11.10 2.75
CA ARG A 191 3.86 11.08 1.65
C ARG A 191 2.68 11.97 1.99
N PHE A 192 2.09 12.55 0.97
CA PHE A 192 0.84 13.30 1.07
C PHE A 192 -0.17 12.64 0.16
N SER A 193 -1.32 12.28 0.72
CA SER A 193 -2.40 11.62 0.00
C SER A 193 -3.57 12.55 -0.18
N ASP A 194 -4.22 12.44 -1.33
CA ASP A 194 -5.46 13.14 -1.66
C ASP A 194 -6.40 12.21 -2.42
N ALA A 195 -7.68 12.53 -2.44
CA ALA A 195 -8.64 11.79 -3.25
C ALA A 195 -8.37 12.05 -4.75
N ILE A 196 -8.13 10.99 -5.51
CA ILE A 196 -7.87 11.08 -6.96
C ILE A 196 -9.06 11.72 -7.69
N GLN A 197 -10.26 11.38 -7.24
CA GLN A 197 -11.51 11.90 -7.78
C GLN A 197 -12.56 11.99 -6.67
N LYS A 198 -13.12 13.17 -6.50
CA LYS A 198 -14.32 13.40 -5.69
C LYS A 198 -15.47 13.70 -6.65
N PRO A 199 -16.68 13.18 -6.43
CA PRO A 199 -17.84 13.61 -7.18
C PRO A 199 -18.05 15.12 -7.03
N ASN A 200 -18.43 15.78 -8.13
CA ASN A 200 -18.84 17.17 -8.06
C ASN A 200 -20.25 17.27 -7.49
N MET A 201 -20.38 17.98 -6.38
CA MET A 201 -21.68 18.22 -5.78
C MET A 201 -22.38 19.42 -6.43
N THR A 202 -23.65 19.26 -6.73
CA THR A 202 -24.49 20.35 -7.23
C THR A 202 -24.63 21.42 -6.14
N ASN A 203 -24.58 22.70 -6.50
CA ASN A 203 -24.86 23.78 -5.56
C ASN A 203 -26.34 23.82 -5.15
N SER A 204 -26.66 24.56 -4.09
CA SER A 204 -28.00 24.57 -3.49
C SER A 204 -29.06 25.15 -4.38
N TRP A 205 -28.72 26.13 -5.23
CA TRP A 205 -29.68 26.72 -6.16
C TRP A 205 -30.11 25.73 -7.24
N ASP A 206 -29.16 25.12 -7.91
CA ASP A 206 -29.43 24.14 -8.95
C ASP A 206 -30.14 22.92 -8.38
N PHE A 207 -29.68 22.44 -7.19
CA PHE A 207 -30.34 21.36 -6.48
C PHE A 207 -31.81 21.66 -6.17
N ALA A 208 -32.10 22.78 -5.53
CA ALA A 208 -33.46 23.18 -5.17
C ALA A 208 -34.36 23.38 -6.39
N THR A 209 -33.82 23.98 -7.46
CA THR A 209 -34.54 24.16 -8.74
C THR A 209 -34.91 22.80 -9.33
N TYR A 210 -33.94 21.91 -9.45
CA TYR A 210 -34.15 20.58 -10.00
C TYR A 210 -35.11 19.73 -9.15
N PHE A 211 -34.93 19.81 -7.83
CA PHE A 211 -35.76 19.09 -6.88
C PHE A 211 -37.22 19.58 -6.91
N ASN A 212 -37.44 20.87 -6.98
CA ASN A 212 -38.78 21.47 -7.14
C ASN A 212 -39.47 21.03 -8.44
N GLU A 213 -38.70 20.95 -9.53
CA GLU A 213 -39.25 20.48 -10.80
C GLU A 213 -39.66 19.00 -10.72
N ALA A 214 -38.82 18.16 -10.09
CA ALA A 214 -39.17 16.76 -9.87
C ALA A 214 -40.38 16.58 -8.96
N GLN A 215 -40.51 17.38 -7.88
CA GLN A 215 -41.65 17.36 -6.96
C GLN A 215 -42.94 17.84 -7.64
N ARG A 216 -42.84 18.90 -8.47
CA ARG A 216 -43.98 19.40 -9.21
C ARG A 216 -44.53 18.37 -10.18
N ASN A 217 -43.63 17.68 -10.90
CA ASN A 217 -43.99 16.65 -11.85
C ASN A 217 -44.59 15.38 -11.15
N ALA A 218 -44.08 15.02 -9.97
CA ALA A 218 -44.55 13.84 -9.26
C ALA A 218 -45.81 14.09 -8.42
N TYR A 219 -45.90 15.23 -7.75
CA TYR A 219 -46.90 15.50 -6.70
C TYR A 219 -47.66 16.82 -6.85
N GLY A 220 -47.32 17.64 -7.82
CA GLY A 220 -47.95 18.97 -8.01
C GLY A 220 -47.57 20.01 -6.93
N THR A 221 -46.52 19.74 -6.13
CA THR A 221 -46.10 20.61 -5.02
C THR A 221 -44.62 21.00 -5.20
N VAL A 222 -44.12 21.92 -4.36
CA VAL A 222 -42.70 22.26 -4.24
C VAL A 222 -42.24 22.08 -2.82
N ILE A 223 -40.97 21.80 -2.62
CA ILE A 223 -40.35 21.71 -1.30
C ILE A 223 -39.73 23.05 -0.89
N PHE A 224 -39.07 23.71 -1.84
CA PHE A 224 -38.50 25.05 -1.65
C PHE A 224 -39.44 26.08 -2.28
N ASP A 225 -40.10 26.84 -1.44
CA ASP A 225 -40.97 27.91 -1.91
C ASP A 225 -40.17 29.13 -2.41
N GLU A 226 -40.82 30.21 -2.76
CA GLU A 226 -40.16 31.42 -3.31
C GLU A 226 -39.25 32.07 -2.24
N ASP A 227 -39.66 32.07 -0.98
CA ASP A 227 -38.86 32.61 0.14
C ASP A 227 -37.61 31.75 0.39
N ASP A 228 -37.72 30.43 0.36
CA ASP A 228 -36.60 29.51 0.47
C ASP A 228 -35.61 29.68 -0.68
N MET A 229 -36.11 29.80 -1.92
CA MET A 229 -35.25 30.05 -3.08
C MET A 229 -34.51 31.39 -2.97
N ASN A 230 -35.17 32.45 -2.48
CA ASN A 230 -34.53 33.74 -2.23
C ASN A 230 -33.46 33.66 -1.12
N ARG A 231 -33.73 32.92 -0.05
CA ARG A 231 -32.73 32.66 1.02
C ARG A 231 -31.50 31.93 0.50
N ILE A 232 -31.69 30.86 -0.30
CA ILE A 232 -30.61 30.11 -0.95
C ILE A 232 -29.75 31.08 -1.79
N LYS A 233 -30.35 31.89 -2.62
CA LYS A 233 -29.66 32.86 -3.47
C LYS A 233 -28.87 33.89 -2.65
N THR A 234 -29.49 34.41 -1.59
CA THR A 234 -28.83 35.36 -0.67
C THR A 234 -27.68 34.73 0.06
N TYR A 235 -27.83 33.48 0.57
CA TYR A 235 -26.78 32.76 1.23
C TYR A 235 -25.58 32.52 0.29
N MET A 236 -25.82 32.02 -0.92
CA MET A 236 -24.77 31.75 -1.91
C MET A 236 -24.02 33.02 -2.35
N SER A 237 -24.67 34.18 -2.32
CA SER A 237 -24.02 35.47 -2.61
C SER A 237 -23.29 36.10 -1.42
N GLY A 238 -23.29 35.44 -0.25
CA GLY A 238 -22.67 35.96 0.98
C GLY A 238 -23.47 37.07 1.64
N GLY A 239 -24.79 37.14 1.40
CA GLY A 239 -25.66 38.20 1.93
C GLY A 239 -25.93 38.11 3.44
N TYR A 240 -25.70 36.97 4.06
CA TYR A 240 -25.84 36.76 5.51
C TYR A 240 -24.48 36.83 6.22
N THR A 241 -24.15 37.98 6.78
CA THR A 241 -22.82 38.27 7.35
C THR A 241 -22.78 38.32 8.87
N ASP A 242 -23.94 38.35 9.55
CA ASP A 242 -24.05 38.47 11.00
C ASP A 242 -24.07 37.09 11.69
N PRO A 243 -22.98 36.67 12.35
CA PRO A 243 -22.89 35.36 13.01
C PRO A 243 -23.81 35.22 14.23
N THR A 244 -24.47 36.28 14.67
CA THR A 244 -25.46 36.21 15.75
C THR A 244 -26.86 35.83 15.25
N LYS A 245 -27.05 35.78 13.93
CA LYS A 245 -28.31 35.46 13.30
C LYS A 245 -28.30 34.03 12.73
N PRO A 246 -29.41 33.29 12.87
CA PRO A 246 -29.51 31.93 12.34
C PRO A 246 -29.24 31.82 10.83
N GLU A 247 -29.60 32.84 10.08
CA GLU A 247 -29.42 32.90 8.63
C GLU A 247 -27.95 32.81 8.21
N TYR A 248 -27.02 33.27 9.05
CA TYR A 248 -25.58 33.11 8.83
C TYR A 248 -25.17 31.64 8.67
N TYR A 249 -25.84 30.76 9.39
CA TYR A 249 -25.61 29.32 9.35
C TYR A 249 -26.40 28.61 8.24
N GLY A 250 -27.20 29.29 7.46
CA GLY A 250 -28.01 28.70 6.40
C GLY A 250 -29.24 27.96 6.90
N THR A 251 -29.77 28.34 8.06
CA THR A 251 -30.95 27.74 8.68
C THR A 251 -31.82 28.77 9.39
N VAL A 252 -33.03 28.37 9.71
CA VAL A 252 -33.97 29.13 10.59
C VAL A 252 -34.63 28.14 11.55
N ALA A 253 -35.23 28.67 12.61
CA ALA A 253 -36.03 27.86 13.51
C ALA A 253 -37.34 27.42 12.85
N GLY A 254 -37.63 26.13 12.89
CA GLY A 254 -38.90 25.59 12.48
C GLY A 254 -40.01 25.83 13.50
N SER A 255 -41.23 25.55 13.13
CA SER A 255 -42.42 25.67 14.02
C SER A 255 -42.35 24.80 15.27
N ASN A 256 -41.53 23.75 15.26
CA ASN A 256 -41.27 22.83 16.38
C ASN A 256 -40.12 23.26 17.31
N GLY A 257 -39.56 24.46 17.09
CA GLY A 257 -38.42 24.98 17.83
C GLY A 257 -37.07 24.35 17.50
N ARG A 258 -36.99 23.49 16.48
CA ARG A 258 -35.75 22.89 16.01
C ARG A 258 -35.22 23.67 14.79
N TRP A 259 -33.91 23.68 14.61
CA TRP A 259 -33.27 24.23 13.41
C TRP A 259 -33.64 23.41 12.18
N GLN A 260 -33.94 24.09 11.07
CA GLN A 260 -34.22 23.42 9.79
C GLN A 260 -32.95 22.78 9.23
N ASN A 261 -33.09 21.57 8.69
CA ASN A 261 -31.94 20.80 8.21
C ASN A 261 -32.10 20.34 6.74
N TYR A 262 -33.30 20.15 6.24
CA TYR A 262 -33.59 19.77 4.85
C TYR A 262 -34.46 20.86 4.17
N GLY A 263 -35.77 20.62 4.09
CA GLY A 263 -36.70 21.64 3.61
C GLY A 263 -36.69 22.83 4.55
N GLY A 264 -36.55 24.05 4.00
CA GLY A 264 -36.41 25.30 4.75
C GLY A 264 -34.98 25.61 5.23
N ALA A 265 -33.99 24.71 5.09
CA ALA A 265 -32.57 25.02 5.19
C ALA A 265 -32.06 25.52 3.83
N PHE A 266 -31.11 26.45 3.84
CA PHE A 266 -30.64 27.19 2.65
C PHE A 266 -29.14 27.44 2.64
N ALA A 267 -28.34 26.61 3.36
CA ALA A 267 -26.89 26.59 3.25
C ALA A 267 -26.43 26.21 1.82
N ASN A 268 -25.14 26.23 1.58
CA ASN A 268 -24.56 25.77 0.31
C ASN A 268 -23.30 24.94 0.61
N THR A 269 -23.53 23.73 1.12
CA THR A 269 -22.48 22.85 1.62
C THR A 269 -22.04 21.87 0.55
N ASN A 270 -20.73 21.84 0.26
CA ASN A 270 -20.12 20.75 -0.50
C ASN A 270 -19.71 19.64 0.49
N TRP A 271 -20.52 18.60 0.59
CA TRP A 271 -20.30 17.52 1.56
C TRP A 271 -19.04 16.72 1.32
N PHE A 272 -18.57 16.63 0.06
CA PHE A 272 -17.29 15.96 -0.20
C PHE A 272 -16.10 16.78 0.31
N ASP A 273 -16.16 18.10 0.24
CA ASP A 273 -15.10 18.96 0.79
C ASP A 273 -15.18 19.06 2.31
N GLU A 274 -16.38 18.88 2.89
CA GLU A 274 -16.56 18.84 4.33
C GLU A 274 -16.00 17.55 4.94
N PHE A 275 -16.23 16.40 4.32
CA PHE A 275 -15.83 15.12 4.85
C PHE A 275 -14.39 14.71 4.46
N TYR A 276 -13.85 15.18 3.34
CA TYR A 276 -12.53 14.79 2.87
C TYR A 276 -11.48 15.87 3.09
N GLU A 277 -10.39 15.47 3.70
CA GLU A 277 -9.19 16.29 3.87
C GLU A 277 -8.24 16.06 2.70
N SER A 278 -7.63 17.12 2.18
CA SER A 278 -6.62 17.08 1.13
C SER A 278 -5.21 17.12 1.72
N TRP A 279 -4.23 16.53 1.02
CA TRP A 279 -2.83 16.55 1.41
C TRP A 279 -2.55 15.91 2.77
N VAL A 280 -3.23 14.82 3.06
CA VAL A 280 -3.10 14.10 4.33
C VAL A 280 -1.72 13.44 4.43
N PRO A 281 -0.92 13.74 5.47
CA PRO A 281 0.42 13.20 5.62
C PRO A 281 0.40 11.75 6.10
N SER A 282 1.37 10.98 5.60
CA SER A 282 1.76 9.67 6.13
C SER A 282 3.27 9.53 6.12
N GLN A 283 3.82 8.76 7.04
CA GLN A 283 5.25 8.55 7.17
C GLN A 283 5.60 7.08 7.27
N GLU A 284 6.75 6.73 6.72
CA GLU A 284 7.30 5.38 6.80
C GLU A 284 8.79 5.45 7.06
N HIS A 285 9.26 4.63 7.98
CA HIS A 285 10.66 4.51 8.34
C HIS A 285 11.09 3.04 8.24
N ASN A 286 12.19 2.79 7.55
CA ASN A 286 12.75 1.46 7.37
C ASN A 286 14.23 1.49 7.78
N LEU A 287 14.63 0.53 8.59
CA LEU A 287 16.01 0.31 8.99
C LEU A 287 16.38 -1.14 8.69
N SER A 288 17.50 -1.36 8.03
CA SER A 288 18.02 -2.71 7.82
C SER A 288 19.51 -2.79 8.09
N ILE A 289 19.92 -3.92 8.64
CA ILE A 289 21.32 -4.26 8.93
C ILE A 289 21.58 -5.62 8.28
N ASN A 290 22.54 -5.69 7.39
CA ASN A 290 22.94 -6.94 6.78
C ASN A 290 24.46 -7.09 6.77
N GLY A 291 24.94 -8.32 6.74
CA GLY A 291 26.37 -8.61 6.71
C GLY A 291 26.63 -10.08 6.97
N GLY A 292 27.92 -10.40 7.15
CA GLY A 292 28.33 -11.75 7.48
C GLY A 292 29.69 -12.10 6.91
N ASN A 293 29.99 -13.37 6.94
CA ASN A 293 31.17 -13.97 6.35
C ASN A 293 30.80 -15.25 5.59
N GLU A 294 31.75 -16.02 5.15
CA GLU A 294 31.52 -17.28 4.41
C GLU A 294 30.74 -18.34 5.18
N LYS A 295 30.72 -18.27 6.53
CA LYS A 295 30.06 -19.25 7.39
C LYS A 295 28.69 -18.74 7.90
N ILE A 296 28.54 -17.43 8.12
CA ILE A 296 27.34 -16.87 8.73
C ILE A 296 26.97 -15.61 7.97
N THR A 297 25.75 -15.55 7.47
CA THR A 297 25.16 -14.31 6.95
C THR A 297 23.90 -13.97 7.70
N TYR A 298 23.61 -12.69 7.84
CA TYR A 298 22.44 -12.21 8.57
C TYR A 298 21.82 -10.98 7.92
N LEU A 299 20.52 -10.86 8.07
CA LEU A 299 19.71 -9.69 7.80
C LEU A 299 18.79 -9.45 8.97
N LEU A 300 18.76 -8.23 9.47
CA LEU A 300 17.75 -7.73 10.40
C LEU A 300 17.15 -6.49 9.80
N SER A 301 15.84 -6.43 9.66
CA SER A 301 15.12 -5.25 9.21
C SER A 301 13.93 -4.94 10.10
N GLY A 302 13.60 -3.67 10.22
CA GLY A 302 12.42 -3.19 10.93
C GLY A 302 11.80 -2.02 10.22
N SER A 303 10.48 -1.93 10.23
CA SER A 303 9.77 -0.79 9.66
C SER A 303 8.64 -0.30 10.55
N PHE A 304 8.33 0.96 10.38
CA PHE A 304 7.20 1.64 10.97
C PHE A 304 6.49 2.45 9.90
N LEU A 305 5.19 2.21 9.73
CA LEU A 305 4.28 2.99 8.89
C LEU A 305 3.24 3.64 9.79
N ASP A 306 3.02 4.94 9.63
CA ASP A 306 1.94 5.71 10.27
C ASP A 306 1.17 6.43 9.18
N GLN A 307 -0.11 6.11 9.05
CA GLN A 307 -1.00 6.59 7.99
C GLN A 307 -2.30 7.09 8.59
N LYS A 308 -2.71 8.30 8.20
CA LYS A 308 -4.03 8.84 8.45
C LYS A 308 -4.90 8.66 7.21
N GLY A 309 -6.18 8.37 7.40
CA GLY A 309 -7.17 8.34 6.31
C GLY A 309 -7.55 9.73 5.83
N LEU A 310 -8.26 9.78 4.72
CA LEU A 310 -8.65 11.04 4.07
C LEU A 310 -9.86 11.71 4.72
N LEU A 311 -10.47 11.09 5.73
CA LEU A 311 -11.64 11.66 6.40
C LEU A 311 -11.22 12.69 7.44
N ARG A 312 -11.89 13.84 7.42
CA ARG A 312 -11.66 14.97 8.34
C ARG A 312 -12.21 14.66 9.73
N HIS A 313 -13.38 14.03 9.79
CA HIS A 313 -14.10 13.77 11.02
C HIS A 313 -13.85 12.36 11.53
N GLY A 314 -13.73 12.23 12.84
CA GLY A 314 -13.43 10.97 13.52
C GLY A 314 -11.96 10.56 13.44
N SER A 315 -11.66 9.39 13.96
CA SER A 315 -10.31 8.83 13.95
C SER A 315 -10.21 7.76 12.87
N ASP A 316 -9.42 8.01 11.82
CA ASP A 316 -9.10 7.04 10.77
C ASP A 316 -7.59 6.95 10.66
N LYS A 317 -6.99 6.01 11.42
CA LYS A 317 -5.54 5.90 11.59
C LYS A 317 -5.08 4.45 11.53
N PHE A 318 -4.13 4.19 10.63
CA PHE A 318 -3.50 2.89 10.48
C PHE A 318 -2.01 2.97 10.80
N GLN A 319 -1.53 2.01 11.60
CA GLN A 319 -0.12 1.86 11.93
C GLN A 319 0.32 0.43 11.69
N ARG A 320 1.48 0.26 11.07
CA ARG A 320 2.09 -1.06 10.87
C ARG A 320 3.53 -1.06 11.35
N TYR A 321 3.86 -2.07 12.13
CA TYR A 321 5.20 -2.37 12.60
C TYR A 321 5.62 -3.70 12.00
N THR A 322 6.83 -3.78 11.46
CA THR A 322 7.39 -5.05 10.99
C THR A 322 8.79 -5.26 11.58
N LEU A 323 9.10 -6.50 11.87
CA LEU A 323 10.46 -6.94 12.21
C LEU A 323 10.73 -8.23 11.45
N ASN A 324 11.83 -8.27 10.70
CA ASN A 324 12.25 -9.42 9.94
C ASN A 324 13.71 -9.73 10.27
N GLY A 325 13.98 -10.95 10.71
CA GLY A 325 15.32 -11.43 11.03
C GLY A 325 15.61 -12.72 10.28
N LYS A 326 16.70 -12.75 9.52
CA LYS A 326 17.18 -13.92 8.81
C LYS A 326 18.63 -14.19 9.16
N ILE A 327 18.93 -15.46 9.44
CA ILE A 327 20.30 -15.96 9.66
C ILE A 327 20.49 -17.21 8.82
N SER A 328 21.58 -17.26 8.09
CA SER A 328 22.07 -18.46 7.42
C SER A 328 23.42 -18.86 8.00
N VAL A 329 23.54 -20.10 8.44
CA VAL A 329 24.74 -20.63 9.07
C VAL A 329 25.18 -21.92 8.36
N LYS A 330 26.38 -21.91 7.83
CA LYS A 330 27.05 -23.10 7.29
C LYS A 330 27.62 -23.93 8.46
N LEU A 331 26.86 -24.92 8.90
CA LEU A 331 27.21 -25.78 10.03
C LEU A 331 28.36 -26.74 9.69
N ALA A 332 28.36 -27.21 8.45
CA ALA A 332 29.42 -28.02 7.85
C ALA A 332 29.46 -27.73 6.35
N ASP A 333 30.47 -28.22 5.63
CA ASP A 333 30.58 -27.98 4.16
C ASP A 333 29.38 -28.52 3.38
N TRP A 334 28.70 -29.49 3.94
CA TRP A 334 27.52 -30.15 3.35
C TRP A 334 26.20 -29.85 4.07
N VAL A 335 26.17 -28.95 5.10
CA VAL A 335 24.96 -28.62 5.85
C VAL A 335 24.86 -27.10 6.07
N THR A 336 23.80 -26.49 5.59
CA THR A 336 23.44 -25.10 5.89
C THR A 336 22.14 -25.05 6.64
N MET A 337 22.08 -24.30 7.73
CA MET A 337 20.86 -23.96 8.47
C MET A 337 20.44 -22.55 8.15
N ASN A 338 19.18 -22.38 7.76
CA ASN A 338 18.52 -21.08 7.57
C ASN A 338 17.44 -20.91 8.62
N TYR A 339 17.46 -19.81 9.33
CA TYR A 339 16.40 -19.42 10.25
C TYR A 339 15.82 -18.07 9.84
N ASN A 340 14.50 -17.99 9.77
CA ASN A 340 13.75 -16.79 9.39
C ASN A 340 12.65 -16.53 10.42
N ASN A 341 12.66 -15.35 11.02
CA ASN A 341 11.64 -14.86 11.92
C ASN A 341 11.02 -13.61 11.33
N LYS A 342 9.69 -13.57 11.28
CA LYS A 342 8.92 -12.39 10.85
C LYS A 342 7.87 -12.08 11.90
N TRP A 343 7.80 -10.84 12.29
CA TRP A 343 6.73 -10.29 13.10
C TRP A 343 6.13 -9.07 12.42
N THR A 344 4.79 -9.04 12.36
CA THR A 344 4.05 -7.88 11.86
C THR A 344 2.91 -7.58 12.81
N ARG A 345 2.77 -6.32 13.16
CA ARG A 345 1.64 -5.81 13.94
C ARG A 345 0.98 -4.68 13.18
N GLU A 346 -0.33 -4.74 13.07
CA GLU A 346 -1.17 -3.69 12.52
C GLU A 346 -2.15 -3.21 13.59
N ASN A 347 -2.22 -1.91 13.75
CA ASN A 347 -3.22 -1.23 14.58
C ASN A 347 -4.06 -0.37 13.65
N TYR A 348 -5.37 -0.50 13.71
CA TYR A 348 -6.29 0.31 12.94
C TYR A 348 -7.39 0.85 13.85
N ASP A 349 -7.48 2.18 13.92
CA ASP A 349 -8.51 2.92 14.61
C ASP A 349 -9.39 3.60 13.57
N ARG A 350 -10.70 3.32 13.61
CA ARG A 350 -11.67 3.96 12.72
C ARG A 350 -12.99 4.25 13.42
N PRO A 351 -13.81 5.20 12.95
CA PRO A 351 -15.17 5.35 13.42
C PRO A 351 -16.00 4.09 13.14
N THR A 352 -16.85 3.71 14.07
CA THR A 352 -17.75 2.55 13.87
C THR A 352 -18.68 2.73 12.70
N TYR A 353 -19.06 3.97 12.39
CA TYR A 353 -19.97 4.33 11.31
C TYR A 353 -19.33 4.36 9.91
N MET A 354 -18.01 4.19 9.79
CA MET A 354 -17.33 4.16 8.49
C MET A 354 -17.66 2.86 7.72
N THR A 355 -18.81 2.84 7.09
CA THR A 355 -19.37 1.71 6.34
C THR A 355 -19.75 2.13 4.92
N GLY A 356 -20.16 1.18 4.07
CA GLY A 356 -20.72 1.51 2.75
C GLY A 356 -21.93 2.45 2.82
N LEU A 357 -22.74 2.39 3.89
CA LEU A 357 -23.86 3.29 4.10
C LEU A 357 -23.43 4.74 4.36
N PHE A 358 -22.32 4.94 5.08
CA PHE A 358 -21.73 6.27 5.29
C PHE A 358 -21.42 6.97 3.96
N PHE A 359 -20.71 6.29 3.05
CA PHE A 359 -20.36 6.87 1.75
C PHE A 359 -21.59 7.13 0.88
N HIS A 360 -22.57 6.23 0.93
CA HIS A 360 -23.84 6.42 0.25
C HIS A 360 -24.60 7.66 0.77
N ASN A 361 -24.61 7.88 2.07
CA ASN A 361 -25.32 9.01 2.70
C ASN A 361 -24.66 10.34 2.40
N ILE A 362 -23.32 10.43 2.41
CA ILE A 362 -22.61 11.66 1.99
C ILE A 362 -23.01 12.06 0.56
N ALA A 363 -23.04 11.10 -0.36
CA ALA A 363 -23.38 11.37 -1.75
C ALA A 363 -24.84 11.83 -1.97
N ARG A 364 -25.75 11.55 -1.02
CA ARG A 364 -27.16 11.88 -1.09
C ARG A 364 -27.56 13.09 -0.26
N ARG A 365 -26.67 13.60 0.57
CA ARG A 365 -27.01 14.71 1.45
C ARG A 365 -27.28 15.97 0.64
N TRP A 366 -28.33 16.69 1.05
CA TRP A 366 -28.72 17.91 0.37
C TRP A 366 -27.69 19.02 0.60
N PRO A 367 -27.28 19.73 -0.44
CA PRO A 367 -26.34 20.85 -0.27
C PRO A 367 -26.94 22.02 0.52
N THR A 368 -28.25 22.10 0.62
CA THR A 368 -28.97 23.10 1.44
C THR A 368 -28.82 22.86 2.94
N CYS A 369 -28.40 21.66 3.37
CA CYS A 369 -28.20 21.36 4.80
C CYS A 369 -26.98 22.12 5.34
N PRO A 370 -27.09 22.79 6.50
CA PRO A 370 -25.95 23.42 7.17
C PRO A 370 -25.07 22.37 7.88
N VAL A 371 -23.78 22.67 8.04
CA VAL A 371 -22.84 21.81 8.78
C VAL A 371 -23.06 21.91 10.28
N VAL A 372 -23.21 23.13 10.78
CA VAL A 372 -23.46 23.44 12.19
C VAL A 372 -24.70 24.28 12.35
N ASP A 373 -25.37 24.16 13.47
CA ASP A 373 -26.51 24.99 13.86
C ASP A 373 -26.05 26.28 14.54
N PRO A 374 -26.96 27.27 14.76
CA PRO A 374 -26.63 28.52 15.43
C PRO A 374 -26.14 28.39 16.88
N ASN A 375 -26.29 27.22 17.49
CA ASN A 375 -25.77 26.94 18.84
C ASN A 375 -24.35 26.38 18.82
N GLY A 376 -23.76 26.17 17.61
CA GLY A 376 -22.43 25.63 17.42
C GLY A 376 -22.39 24.08 17.48
N HIS A 377 -23.54 23.43 17.47
CA HIS A 377 -23.60 21.96 17.39
C HIS A 377 -23.64 21.51 15.93
N TRP A 378 -23.19 20.29 15.69
CA TRP A 378 -23.41 19.65 14.39
C TRP A 378 -24.91 19.60 14.10
N SER A 379 -25.27 19.92 12.88
CA SER A 379 -26.71 19.87 12.49
C SER A 379 -27.27 18.47 12.69
N ALA A 380 -28.54 18.38 13.06
CA ALA A 380 -29.21 17.11 13.33
C ALA A 380 -29.14 16.17 12.12
N ASP A 381 -29.10 14.87 12.40
CA ASP A 381 -29.04 13.78 11.42
C ASP A 381 -27.76 13.81 10.53
N MET A 382 -26.68 14.44 11.01
CA MET A 382 -25.41 14.47 10.33
C MET A 382 -24.56 13.24 10.59
N GLU A 383 -23.94 12.71 9.54
CA GLU A 383 -22.95 11.65 9.65
C GLU A 383 -21.74 12.07 10.50
N ILE A 384 -21.45 13.38 10.57
CA ILE A 384 -20.36 13.91 11.41
C ILE A 384 -20.54 13.52 12.88
N ILE A 385 -21.77 13.61 13.42
CA ILE A 385 -22.06 13.23 14.80
C ILE A 385 -21.70 11.75 15.02
N GLN A 386 -22.06 10.90 14.08
CA GLN A 386 -21.78 9.47 14.17
C GLN A 386 -20.30 9.16 14.00
N MET A 387 -19.56 9.98 13.24
CA MET A 387 -18.11 9.84 13.08
C MET A 387 -17.34 10.32 14.32
N GLU A 388 -17.76 11.42 14.93
CA GLU A 388 -17.08 12.02 16.09
C GLU A 388 -17.50 11.40 17.43
N GLU A 389 -18.80 11.13 17.61
CA GLU A 389 -19.39 10.73 18.87
C GLU A 389 -19.90 9.29 18.87
N GLY A 390 -20.03 8.65 17.71
CA GLY A 390 -20.60 7.30 17.53
C GLY A 390 -19.70 6.15 17.98
N GLY A 391 -18.52 6.45 18.54
CA GLY A 391 -17.57 5.46 19.04
C GLY A 391 -16.52 5.05 18.00
N LYS A 392 -15.54 4.27 18.46
CA LYS A 392 -14.39 3.80 17.68
C LYS A 392 -14.39 2.29 17.59
N GLN A 393 -14.02 1.80 16.45
CA GLN A 393 -13.61 0.41 16.24
C GLN A 393 -12.07 0.39 16.21
N THR A 394 -11.47 -0.34 17.14
CA THR A 394 -10.02 -0.57 17.16
C THR A 394 -9.76 -2.01 16.77
N SER A 395 -8.78 -2.23 15.91
CA SER A 395 -8.34 -3.57 15.51
C SER A 395 -6.83 -3.66 15.70
N GLU A 396 -6.39 -4.68 16.41
CA GLU A 396 -4.98 -5.04 16.56
C GLU A 396 -4.76 -6.43 15.99
N LYS A 397 -3.96 -6.52 14.93
CA LYS A 397 -3.61 -7.78 14.28
C LYS A 397 -2.12 -8.05 14.47
N ASN A 398 -1.78 -9.26 14.91
CA ASN A 398 -0.41 -9.69 15.11
C ASN A 398 -0.15 -10.99 14.34
N TRP A 399 0.92 -11.00 13.55
CA TRP A 399 1.43 -12.19 12.86
C TRP A 399 2.85 -12.46 13.32
N ILE A 400 3.12 -13.69 13.69
CA ILE A 400 4.47 -14.18 13.99
C ILE A 400 4.70 -15.42 13.13
N THR A 401 5.77 -15.42 12.36
CA THR A 401 6.18 -16.57 11.56
C THR A 401 7.62 -16.92 11.93
N ASN A 402 7.84 -18.16 12.30
CA ASN A 402 9.17 -18.72 12.50
C ASN A 402 9.36 -19.86 11.51
N GLN A 403 10.49 -19.89 10.85
CA GLN A 403 10.83 -20.90 9.85
C GLN A 403 12.27 -21.33 10.08
N ILE A 404 12.49 -22.62 10.09
CA ILE A 404 13.83 -23.22 10.11
C ILE A 404 13.94 -24.18 8.94
N GLN A 405 15.04 -24.06 8.22
CA GLN A 405 15.35 -24.93 7.07
C GLN A 405 16.76 -25.46 7.20
N PHE A 406 16.93 -26.73 6.96
CA PHE A 406 18.23 -27.36 6.77
C PHE A 406 18.38 -27.76 5.31
N VAL A 407 19.47 -27.31 4.70
CA VAL A 407 19.86 -27.67 3.33
C VAL A 407 21.07 -28.59 3.45
N PHE A 408 20.90 -29.83 3.02
CA PHE A 408 21.99 -30.84 2.99
C PHE A 408 22.47 -31.00 1.55
N GLU A 409 23.77 -30.90 1.33
CA GLU A 409 24.45 -31.15 0.06
C GLU A 409 25.51 -32.22 0.23
N PRO A 410 25.14 -33.50 0.47
CA PRO A 410 26.10 -34.58 0.75
C PRO A 410 26.99 -34.90 -0.44
N ILE A 411 26.54 -34.64 -1.66
CA ILE A 411 27.25 -34.74 -2.93
C ILE A 411 26.97 -33.45 -3.69
N LYS A 412 27.95 -32.89 -4.39
CA LYS A 412 27.82 -31.67 -5.19
C LYS A 412 26.60 -31.72 -6.09
N ASP A 413 25.80 -30.64 -6.07
CA ASP A 413 24.59 -30.44 -6.86
C ASP A 413 23.40 -31.34 -6.46
N TRP A 414 23.49 -32.11 -5.36
CA TRP A 414 22.38 -32.87 -4.80
C TRP A 414 21.91 -32.26 -3.48
N HIS A 415 20.78 -31.57 -3.52
CA HIS A 415 20.23 -30.86 -2.36
C HIS A 415 19.04 -31.57 -1.76
N ILE A 416 19.07 -31.77 -0.45
CA ILE A 416 17.94 -32.24 0.36
C ILE A 416 17.55 -31.11 1.29
N ASN A 417 16.31 -30.60 1.14
CA ASN A 417 15.78 -29.53 1.97
C ASN A 417 14.79 -30.10 2.99
N VAL A 418 15.02 -29.81 4.27
CA VAL A 418 14.11 -30.13 5.36
C VAL A 418 13.69 -28.82 6.02
N GLU A 419 12.41 -28.55 6.03
CA GLU A 419 11.87 -27.28 6.50
C GLU A 419 10.73 -27.48 7.49
N GLY A 420 10.71 -26.66 8.55
CA GLY A 420 9.61 -26.54 9.49
C GLY A 420 9.24 -25.08 9.70
N SER A 421 7.95 -24.81 9.75
CA SER A 421 7.44 -23.45 10.01
C SER A 421 6.32 -23.45 11.03
N LEU A 422 6.30 -22.40 11.86
CA LEU A 422 5.23 -22.11 12.81
C LEU A 422 4.72 -20.70 12.53
N ARG A 423 3.43 -20.58 12.22
CA ARG A 423 2.74 -19.30 12.03
C ARG A 423 1.69 -19.13 13.12
N GLN A 424 1.70 -17.99 13.77
CA GLN A 424 0.71 -17.57 14.74
C GLN A 424 0.02 -16.29 14.25
N TYR A 425 -1.27 -16.26 14.37
CA TYR A 425 -2.11 -15.08 14.12
C TYR A 425 -2.98 -14.82 15.33
N ASN A 426 -2.99 -13.58 15.75
CA ASN A 426 -3.86 -13.12 16.84
C ASN A 426 -4.47 -11.78 16.43
N GLU A 427 -5.78 -11.67 16.59
CA GLU A 427 -6.55 -10.47 16.32
C GLU A 427 -7.39 -10.11 17.53
N LYS A 428 -7.41 -8.83 17.85
CA LYS A 428 -8.17 -8.25 18.95
C LYS A 428 -8.96 -7.05 18.41
N TYR A 429 -10.25 -7.03 18.74
CA TYR A 429 -11.18 -5.95 18.42
C TYR A 429 -11.54 -5.17 19.67
#